data_cfabab329d21874fe74692811ab70bda
#
_entry.id   cfabab329d21874fe74692811ab70bda
#
_cell.length_a   1.000
_cell.length_b   1.000
_cell.length_c   1.000
_cell.angle_alpha   90.00
_cell.angle_beta   90.00
_cell.angle_gamma   90.00
#
_symmetry.space_group_name_H-M   'P 1'
#
loop_
_entity.id
_entity.type
_entity.pdbx_description
1 polymer ?
#
loop_
_entity_poly.entity_id
_entity_poly.type
_entity_poly.pdbx_seq_one_letter_code
_entity_poly.pdbx_strand_id
1 'polypeptide(L)'
;MIKISIYEEIKIKEWNLFNQNAKNGIFMFDRNYMDYHADRFMDHSLMFYEDSKLIALLPLNIKDCVLYSHQGLTFGGFITNSIMKQYKMLECFEALLEYMREIKAQKMIYKAIPYIYHKYPAQEDIYALSLFGAKPCRTDCSSSINLAHLLSMPKGRKAQISRAKREGVVIESSTNFPAFITLLNEVLQTKHNTQAVHSAKELELLHNRFKENITLYIAKQNNEILAATLLFIYPNLVHTQYLATSEKGRAVGALDLLIKTLIDKYATTKQYFDFGISTENNGLFLNEGLIAQKEGFGARTIVHSFYELNINGGGGEETLLKK
;
A
#
# COMPACT_ATOMS: atom_id res chain seq x y z
N MET A 1 25.83 -5.01 18.20
CA MET A 1 24.61 -5.62 18.78
C MET A 1 23.42 -4.74 18.45
N ILE A 2 22.36 -5.31 17.93
CA ILE A 2 21.13 -4.57 17.60
C ILE A 2 20.35 -4.28 18.89
N LYS A 3 19.97 -3.00 19.09
CA LYS A 3 19.08 -2.59 20.17
C LYS A 3 17.74 -2.15 19.60
N ILE A 4 16.65 -2.58 20.21
CA ILE A 4 15.29 -2.19 19.86
C ILE A 4 14.79 -1.14 20.84
N SER A 5 14.14 -0.09 20.35
CA SER A 5 13.31 0.79 21.15
C SER A 5 11.90 0.90 20.54
N ILE A 6 10.90 1.02 21.38
CA ILE A 6 9.55 1.39 20.94
C ILE A 6 9.60 2.84 20.46
N TYR A 7 8.86 3.14 19.40
CA TYR A 7 8.68 4.51 18.93
C TYR A 7 7.98 5.36 20.00
N GLU A 8 8.47 6.55 20.18
CA GLU A 8 7.86 7.60 21.00
C GLU A 8 7.74 8.89 20.18
N GLU A 9 6.72 9.71 20.45
CA GLU A 9 6.43 10.93 19.67
C GLU A 9 7.62 11.89 19.55
N ILE A 10 8.47 11.96 20.59
CA ILE A 10 9.70 12.76 20.56
C ILE A 10 10.66 12.34 19.42
N LYS A 11 10.53 11.13 18.91
CA LYS A 11 11.33 10.55 17.82
C LYS A 11 10.71 10.78 16.42
N ILE A 12 9.61 11.52 16.30
CA ILE A 12 8.90 11.74 15.03
C ILE A 12 9.84 12.25 13.92
N LYS A 13 10.73 13.16 14.22
CA LYS A 13 11.68 13.71 13.24
C LYS A 13 12.69 12.67 12.77
N GLU A 14 13.22 11.87 13.70
CA GLU A 14 14.18 10.79 13.38
C GLU A 14 13.51 9.71 12.54
N TRP A 15 12.30 9.29 12.91
CA TRP A 15 11.49 8.33 12.16
C TRP A 15 11.23 8.80 10.73
N ASN A 16 10.65 9.99 10.57
CA ASN A 16 10.27 10.53 9.26
C ASN A 16 11.47 10.75 8.35
N LEU A 17 12.58 11.27 8.90
CA LEU A 17 13.83 11.45 8.14
C LEU A 17 14.40 10.11 7.66
N PHE A 18 14.37 9.08 8.51
CA PHE A 18 14.81 7.73 8.12
C PHE A 18 13.91 7.16 7.03
N ASN A 19 12.58 7.21 7.20
CA ASN A 19 11.61 6.76 6.19
C ASN A 19 11.82 7.46 4.84
N GLN A 20 12.00 8.76 4.82
CA GLN A 20 12.24 9.54 3.60
C GLN A 20 13.47 9.05 2.82
N ASN A 21 14.56 8.71 3.53
CA ASN A 21 15.82 8.26 2.95
C ASN A 21 15.89 6.74 2.76
N ALA A 22 14.88 6.00 3.17
CA ALA A 22 14.84 4.55 3.06
C ALA A 22 14.67 4.09 1.60
N LYS A 23 15.23 2.92 1.28
CA LYS A 23 15.13 2.31 -0.06
C LYS A 23 13.72 1.77 -0.37
N ASN A 24 12.92 1.51 0.66
CA ASN A 24 11.52 1.09 0.58
C ASN A 24 10.59 1.97 1.42
N GLY A 25 11.05 3.16 1.81
CA GLY A 25 10.24 4.14 2.52
C GLY A 25 9.21 4.80 1.62
N ILE A 26 8.02 5.00 2.17
CA ILE A 26 6.86 5.60 1.48
C ILE A 26 6.14 6.57 2.41
N PHE A 27 5.32 7.46 1.85
CA PHE A 27 4.62 8.47 2.65
C PHE A 27 3.64 7.87 3.67
N MET A 28 3.08 6.69 3.41
CA MET A 28 2.20 6.00 4.38
C MET A 28 2.91 5.59 5.68
N PHE A 29 4.25 5.52 5.67
CA PHE A 29 5.05 5.25 6.87
C PHE A 29 5.55 6.53 7.56
N ASP A 30 5.25 7.71 7.03
CA ASP A 30 5.44 8.97 7.74
C ASP A 30 4.47 9.06 8.93
N ARG A 31 4.94 9.50 10.08
CA ARG A 31 4.11 9.56 11.30
C ARG A 31 2.92 10.53 11.15
N ASN A 32 3.06 11.58 10.32
CA ASN A 32 1.92 12.44 10.02
C ASN A 32 0.81 11.73 9.23
N TYR A 33 1.15 10.62 8.53
CA TYR A 33 0.15 9.74 7.94
C TYR A 33 -0.29 8.65 8.92
N MET A 34 0.63 7.95 9.57
CA MET A 34 0.28 6.84 10.48
C MET A 34 -0.59 7.31 11.65
N ASP A 35 -0.28 8.48 12.21
CA ASP A 35 -0.91 8.96 13.43
C ASP A 35 -2.27 9.66 13.21
N TYR A 36 -2.75 9.83 11.94
CA TYR A 36 -4.06 10.45 11.72
C TYR A 36 -5.22 9.61 12.27
N HIS A 37 -5.00 8.34 12.52
CA HIS A 37 -5.98 7.37 13.04
C HIS A 37 -5.42 6.57 14.24
N ALA A 38 -4.54 7.19 15.00
CA ALA A 38 -3.90 6.60 16.18
C ALA A 38 -4.90 6.13 17.25
N ASP A 39 -6.09 6.72 17.29
CA ASP A 39 -7.19 6.31 18.14
C ASP A 39 -7.72 4.90 17.88
N ARG A 40 -7.46 4.35 16.67
CA ARG A 40 -7.98 3.03 16.24
C ARG A 40 -7.02 1.89 16.52
N PHE A 41 -5.73 2.16 16.73
CA PHE A 41 -4.69 1.14 16.85
C PHE A 41 -3.71 1.50 17.99
N MET A 42 -3.42 0.52 18.84
CA MET A 42 -2.37 0.67 19.85
C MET A 42 -1.00 0.55 19.15
N ASP A 43 -0.40 1.70 18.83
CA ASP A 43 0.91 1.74 18.19
C ASP A 43 1.96 0.99 19.02
N HIS A 44 2.76 0.19 18.35
CA HIS A 44 3.86 -0.57 18.92
C HIS A 44 5.05 -0.61 17.97
N SER A 45 5.20 0.45 17.18
CA SER A 45 6.24 0.56 16.16
C SER A 45 7.62 0.52 16.76
N LEU A 46 8.55 -0.16 16.10
CA LEU A 46 9.90 -0.40 16.59
C LEU A 46 10.95 0.33 15.77
N MET A 47 11.98 0.78 16.45
CA MET A 47 13.19 1.40 15.90
C MET A 47 14.40 0.54 16.26
N PHE A 48 15.19 0.17 15.24
CA PHE A 48 16.34 -0.72 15.40
C PHE A 48 17.64 0.09 15.29
N TYR A 49 18.49 -0.01 16.30
CA TYR A 49 19.74 0.73 16.38
C TYR A 49 20.95 -0.20 16.45
N GLU A 50 22.01 0.16 15.74
CA GLU A 50 23.35 -0.39 15.89
C GLU A 50 24.31 0.74 16.27
N ASP A 51 25.02 0.57 17.39
CA ASP A 51 25.96 1.57 17.90
C ASP A 51 25.37 3.00 17.92
N SER A 52 24.14 3.11 18.42
CA SER A 52 23.33 4.34 18.49
C SER A 52 22.89 4.91 17.13
N LYS A 53 23.16 4.23 16.03
CA LYS A 53 22.70 4.60 14.69
C LYS A 53 21.42 3.87 14.33
N LEU A 54 20.39 4.58 13.93
CA LEU A 54 19.15 4.00 13.43
C LEU A 54 19.42 3.30 12.09
N ILE A 55 19.07 2.00 11.99
CA ILE A 55 19.32 1.16 10.84
C ILE A 55 18.06 0.58 10.19
N ALA A 56 16.96 0.48 10.95
CA ALA A 56 15.68 0.03 10.42
C ALA A 56 14.52 0.55 11.29
N LEU A 57 13.34 0.64 10.66
CA LEU A 57 12.06 0.88 11.30
C LEU A 57 11.13 -0.30 11.02
N LEU A 58 10.21 -0.57 11.94
CA LEU A 58 9.16 -1.56 11.75
C LEU A 58 7.85 -1.00 12.27
N PRO A 59 6.95 -0.50 11.39
CA PRO A 59 5.61 -0.09 11.76
C PRO A 59 4.84 -1.28 12.34
N LEU A 60 4.39 -1.16 13.59
CA LEU A 60 3.64 -2.22 14.27
C LEU A 60 2.48 -1.62 15.07
N ASN A 61 1.46 -2.42 15.25
CA ASN A 61 0.51 -2.28 16.36
C ASN A 61 0.38 -3.62 17.09
N ILE A 62 -0.03 -3.56 18.36
CA ILE A 62 -0.25 -4.75 19.18
C ILE A 62 -1.75 -4.89 19.49
N LYS A 63 -2.25 -6.14 19.42
CA LYS A 63 -3.60 -6.50 19.84
C LYS A 63 -3.61 -7.96 20.29
N ASP A 64 -4.18 -8.24 21.46
CA ASP A 64 -4.35 -9.60 22.01
C ASP A 64 -3.04 -10.42 22.00
N CYS A 65 -1.92 -9.81 22.42
CA CYS A 65 -0.57 -10.39 22.41
C CYS A 65 -0.08 -10.81 21.01
N VAL A 66 -0.66 -10.27 19.94
CA VAL A 66 -0.20 -10.44 18.56
C VAL A 66 0.32 -9.11 18.04
N LEU A 67 1.51 -9.13 17.46
CA LEU A 67 2.05 -8.01 16.72
C LEU A 67 1.57 -8.05 15.26
N TYR A 68 1.18 -6.91 14.74
CA TYR A 68 0.81 -6.76 13.32
C TYR A 68 1.70 -5.70 12.68
N SER A 69 2.20 -5.93 11.49
CA SER A 69 2.90 -4.88 10.74
C SER A 69 1.90 -3.85 10.23
N HIS A 70 1.27 -3.20 11.15
CA HIS A 70 0.27 -2.17 11.25
C HIS A 70 -1.06 -2.47 10.54
N GLN A 71 -2.09 -2.80 11.33
CA GLN A 71 -3.44 -3.14 10.82
C GLN A 71 -4.12 -1.99 10.07
N GLY A 72 -3.79 -0.74 10.39
CA GLY A 72 -4.31 0.45 9.71
C GLY A 72 -3.66 0.78 8.36
N LEU A 73 -2.63 0.03 7.94
CA LEU A 73 -1.93 0.22 6.66
C LEU A 73 -2.19 -0.96 5.71
N THR A 74 -2.12 -0.71 4.42
CA THR A 74 -2.28 -1.74 3.37
C THR A 74 -1.21 -2.83 3.52
N PHE A 75 0.02 -2.44 3.79
CA PHE A 75 1.18 -3.28 4.06
C PHE A 75 2.11 -2.54 5.03
N GLY A 76 3.07 -3.27 5.56
CA GLY A 76 4.06 -2.76 6.49
C GLY A 76 5.39 -3.48 6.28
N GLY A 77 6.07 -3.89 7.35
CA GLY A 77 7.33 -4.60 7.29
C GLY A 77 8.53 -3.69 7.54
N PHE A 78 9.72 -4.25 7.47
CA PHE A 78 10.95 -3.52 7.72
C PHE A 78 11.17 -2.40 6.70
N ILE A 79 11.36 -1.18 7.19
CA ILE A 79 11.77 -0.02 6.41
C ILE A 79 13.28 0.13 6.60
N THR A 80 14.03 0.09 5.51
CA THR A 80 15.49 0.05 5.56
C THR A 80 16.13 1.01 4.57
N ASN A 81 17.32 1.49 4.88
CA ASN A 81 18.10 2.33 3.98
C ASN A 81 19.10 1.50 3.13
N SER A 82 19.88 2.18 2.30
CA SER A 82 20.82 1.55 1.36
C SER A 82 22.00 0.80 2.02
N ILE A 83 22.25 1.02 3.30
CA ILE A 83 23.32 0.31 4.03
C ILE A 83 22.86 -1.03 4.61
N MET A 84 21.55 -1.30 4.65
CA MET A 84 21.04 -2.58 5.08
C MET A 84 21.51 -3.69 4.16
N LYS A 85 22.09 -4.75 4.74
CA LYS A 85 22.54 -5.95 4.07
C LYS A 85 21.84 -7.16 4.67
N GLN A 86 21.84 -8.28 3.93
CA GLN A 86 21.13 -9.49 4.34
C GLN A 86 21.53 -9.99 5.74
N TYR A 87 22.83 -10.04 6.02
CA TYR A 87 23.31 -10.46 7.34
C TYR A 87 22.78 -9.58 8.47
N LYS A 88 22.78 -8.26 8.25
CA LYS A 88 22.25 -7.29 9.22
C LYS A 88 20.74 -7.43 9.43
N MET A 89 19.98 -7.79 8.40
CA MET A 89 18.58 -8.10 8.54
C MET A 89 18.34 -9.34 9.40
N LEU A 90 19.20 -10.36 9.29
CA LEU A 90 19.10 -11.55 10.18
C LEU A 90 19.32 -11.16 11.64
N GLU A 91 20.32 -10.33 11.94
CA GLU A 91 20.53 -9.80 13.30
C GLU A 91 19.32 -8.98 13.80
N CYS A 92 18.64 -8.23 12.91
CA CYS A 92 17.41 -7.52 13.28
C CYS A 92 16.28 -8.49 13.63
N PHE A 93 16.16 -9.61 12.90
CA PHE A 93 15.15 -10.63 13.21
C PHE A 93 15.46 -11.41 14.49
N GLU A 94 16.73 -11.69 14.78
CA GLU A 94 17.13 -12.29 16.06
C GLU A 94 16.72 -11.38 17.23
N ALA A 95 17.09 -10.09 17.14
CA ALA A 95 16.71 -9.10 18.16
C ALA A 95 15.18 -8.96 18.28
N LEU A 96 14.46 -8.99 17.15
CA LEU A 96 12.99 -8.95 17.13
C LEU A 96 12.38 -10.15 17.85
N LEU A 97 12.87 -11.36 17.63
CA LEU A 97 12.38 -12.57 18.31
C LEU A 97 12.67 -12.55 19.80
N GLU A 98 13.83 -12.05 20.23
CA GLU A 98 14.14 -11.85 21.65
C GLU A 98 13.16 -10.84 22.27
N TYR A 99 12.97 -9.69 21.63
CA TYR A 99 12.01 -8.68 22.04
C TYR A 99 10.58 -9.24 22.15
N MET A 100 10.14 -10.02 21.17
CA MET A 100 8.82 -10.66 21.20
C MET A 100 8.66 -11.60 22.39
N ARG A 101 9.72 -12.34 22.79
CA ARG A 101 9.72 -13.20 24.00
C ARG A 101 9.61 -12.36 25.27
N GLU A 102 10.35 -11.27 25.36
CA GLU A 102 10.32 -10.36 26.51
C GLU A 102 8.94 -9.79 26.78
N ILE A 103 8.25 -9.31 25.73
CA ILE A 103 6.89 -8.78 25.82
C ILE A 103 5.80 -9.86 25.83
N LYS A 104 6.18 -11.14 25.78
CA LYS A 104 5.27 -12.30 25.72
C LYS A 104 4.28 -12.23 24.57
N ALA A 105 4.68 -11.68 23.43
CA ALA A 105 3.89 -11.73 22.21
C ALA A 105 3.85 -13.18 21.72
N GLN A 106 2.70 -13.63 21.25
CA GLN A 106 2.53 -15.02 20.77
C GLN A 106 3.08 -15.20 19.36
N LYS A 107 2.83 -14.23 18.50
CA LYS A 107 3.22 -14.23 17.10
C LYS A 107 3.21 -12.82 16.51
N MET A 108 3.74 -12.72 15.30
CA MET A 108 3.63 -11.53 14.46
C MET A 108 2.96 -11.88 13.12
N ILE A 109 2.01 -11.04 12.71
CA ILE A 109 1.47 -11.03 11.34
C ILE A 109 2.20 -9.96 10.55
N TYR A 110 3.05 -10.39 9.63
CA TYR A 110 3.91 -9.54 8.82
C TYR A 110 3.32 -9.34 7.43
N LYS A 111 2.94 -8.11 7.09
CA LYS A 111 2.43 -7.72 5.77
C LYS A 111 3.59 -7.18 4.95
N ALA A 112 4.15 -7.99 4.06
CA ALA A 112 5.32 -7.61 3.27
C ALA A 112 5.02 -6.41 2.36
N ILE A 113 5.98 -5.49 2.23
CA ILE A 113 5.91 -4.39 1.26
C ILE A 113 6.11 -4.98 -0.14
N PRO A 114 5.15 -4.84 -1.08
CA PRO A 114 5.33 -5.38 -2.43
C PRO A 114 6.51 -4.71 -3.14
N TYR A 115 7.28 -5.50 -3.87
CA TYR A 115 8.53 -5.04 -4.49
C TYR A 115 8.40 -3.82 -5.42
N ILE A 116 7.24 -3.62 -6.02
CA ILE A 116 6.97 -2.47 -6.91
C ILE A 116 7.00 -1.12 -6.18
N TYR A 117 6.88 -1.11 -4.85
CA TYR A 117 7.00 0.09 -4.02
C TYR A 117 8.45 0.42 -3.64
N HIS A 118 9.39 -0.50 -3.87
CA HIS A 118 10.79 -0.31 -3.52
C HIS A 118 11.53 0.57 -4.53
N LYS A 119 12.32 1.54 -4.07
CA LYS A 119 13.23 2.34 -4.91
C LYS A 119 14.43 1.52 -5.39
N TYR A 120 14.86 0.56 -4.55
CA TYR A 120 15.92 -0.43 -4.83
C TYR A 120 15.44 -1.79 -4.33
N PRO A 121 16.07 -2.91 -4.74
CA PRO A 121 15.79 -4.22 -4.14
C PRO A 121 15.87 -4.16 -2.61
N ALA A 122 14.83 -4.59 -1.93
CA ALA A 122 14.67 -4.49 -0.47
C ALA A 122 13.83 -5.65 0.07
N GLN A 123 14.23 -6.88 -0.25
CA GLN A 123 13.54 -8.12 0.16
C GLN A 123 14.38 -8.95 1.13
N GLU A 124 15.30 -8.31 1.85
CA GLU A 124 16.10 -8.97 2.88
C GLU A 124 15.23 -9.56 3.99
N ASP A 125 14.12 -8.90 4.29
CA ASP A 125 13.10 -9.34 5.25
C ASP A 125 12.38 -10.62 4.81
N ILE A 126 12.11 -10.78 3.51
CA ILE A 126 11.45 -11.98 2.97
C ILE A 126 12.32 -13.21 3.14
N TYR A 127 13.63 -13.09 2.87
CA TYR A 127 14.58 -14.16 3.12
C TYR A 127 14.68 -14.48 4.62
N ALA A 128 14.75 -13.45 5.46
CA ALA A 128 14.80 -13.61 6.91
C ALA A 128 13.53 -14.31 7.44
N LEU A 129 12.34 -13.88 7.02
CA LEU A 129 11.07 -14.54 7.37
C LEU A 129 11.11 -16.05 7.06
N SER A 130 11.59 -16.41 5.86
CA SER A 130 11.72 -17.82 5.47
C SER A 130 12.70 -18.58 6.37
N LEU A 131 13.85 -17.99 6.67
CA LEU A 131 14.89 -18.62 7.48
C LEU A 131 14.43 -18.82 8.94
N PHE A 132 13.70 -17.85 9.49
CA PHE A 132 13.15 -17.93 10.85
C PHE A 132 11.80 -18.68 10.92
N GLY A 133 11.44 -19.40 9.86
CA GLY A 133 10.29 -20.32 9.86
C GLY A 133 8.92 -19.65 9.80
N ALA A 134 8.85 -18.40 9.37
CA ALA A 134 7.58 -17.74 9.11
C ALA A 134 6.82 -18.45 7.97
N LYS A 135 5.50 -18.58 8.12
CA LYS A 135 4.65 -19.27 7.13
C LYS A 135 3.76 -18.26 6.42
N PRO A 136 3.58 -18.36 5.09
CA PRO A 136 2.54 -17.62 4.41
C PRO A 136 1.17 -17.91 5.04
N CYS A 137 0.43 -16.88 5.44
CA CYS A 137 -0.89 -17.01 6.05
C CYS A 137 -2.00 -16.33 5.25
N ARG A 138 -1.64 -15.42 4.33
CA ARG A 138 -2.56 -14.78 3.39
C ARG A 138 -1.78 -14.30 2.17
N THR A 139 -2.40 -14.41 0.99
CA THR A 139 -1.88 -13.83 -0.25
C THR A 139 -3.02 -13.14 -0.98
N ASP A 140 -2.88 -11.83 -1.21
CA ASP A 140 -3.84 -11.07 -2.00
C ASP A 140 -3.34 -10.91 -3.44
N CYS A 141 -4.27 -11.05 -4.39
CA CYS A 141 -4.02 -10.79 -5.80
C CYS A 141 -4.25 -9.30 -6.10
N SER A 142 -3.18 -8.55 -6.33
CA SER A 142 -3.20 -7.18 -6.83
C SER A 142 -2.93 -7.14 -8.33
N SER A 143 -3.18 -5.99 -8.96
CA SER A 143 -3.01 -5.82 -10.42
C SER A 143 -2.25 -4.54 -10.71
N SER A 144 -1.14 -4.66 -11.46
CA SER A 144 -0.30 -3.52 -11.81
C SER A 144 0.11 -3.52 -13.28
N ILE A 145 0.25 -2.34 -13.88
CA ILE A 145 0.80 -2.13 -15.21
C ILE A 145 2.28 -1.77 -15.08
N ASN A 146 3.15 -2.47 -15.79
CA ASN A 146 4.51 -2.00 -16.01
C ASN A 146 4.48 -0.95 -17.14
N LEU A 147 4.75 0.31 -16.79
CA LEU A 147 4.63 1.45 -17.71
C LEU A 147 5.72 1.47 -18.81
N ALA A 148 6.83 0.78 -18.58
CA ALA A 148 7.85 0.59 -19.63
C ALA A 148 7.46 -0.47 -20.67
N HIS A 149 6.50 -1.35 -20.34
CA HIS A 149 6.09 -2.48 -21.18
C HIS A 149 4.56 -2.58 -21.26
N LEU A 150 3.93 -1.59 -21.86
CA LEU A 150 2.47 -1.50 -21.95
C LEU A 150 1.89 -2.62 -22.83
N LEU A 151 0.91 -3.32 -22.28
CA LEU A 151 0.11 -4.28 -23.02
C LEU A 151 -1.03 -3.59 -23.78
N SER A 152 -1.39 -4.13 -24.94
CA SER A 152 -2.48 -3.58 -25.75
C SER A 152 -3.83 -3.77 -25.05
N MET A 153 -4.60 -2.70 -24.93
CA MET A 153 -5.98 -2.77 -24.45
C MET A 153 -6.91 -3.45 -25.46
N PRO A 154 -7.93 -4.21 -25.00
CA PRO A 154 -8.94 -4.81 -25.86
C PRO A 154 -9.69 -3.77 -26.70
N LYS A 155 -10.21 -4.20 -27.87
CA LYS A 155 -10.98 -3.32 -28.78
C LYS A 155 -12.15 -2.63 -28.06
N GLY A 156 -12.91 -3.35 -27.23
CA GLY A 156 -14.02 -2.79 -26.48
C GLY A 156 -13.61 -1.63 -25.56
N ARG A 157 -12.48 -1.76 -24.85
CA ARG A 157 -11.94 -0.69 -23.98
C ARG A 157 -11.55 0.55 -24.80
N LYS A 158 -10.87 0.34 -25.94
CA LYS A 158 -10.52 1.43 -26.85
C LYS A 158 -11.76 2.15 -27.40
N ALA A 159 -12.84 1.39 -27.71
CA ALA A 159 -14.11 1.97 -28.12
C ALA A 159 -14.78 2.84 -27.06
N GLN A 160 -14.76 2.41 -25.78
CA GLN A 160 -15.27 3.20 -24.65
C GLN A 160 -14.47 4.49 -24.45
N ILE A 161 -13.15 4.44 -24.50
CA ILE A 161 -12.28 5.64 -24.44
C ILE A 161 -12.62 6.61 -25.57
N SER A 162 -12.76 6.12 -26.81
CA SER A 162 -13.12 6.94 -27.96
C SER A 162 -14.52 7.54 -27.81
N ARG A 163 -15.46 6.79 -27.26
CA ARG A 163 -16.82 7.26 -26.97
C ARG A 163 -16.78 8.41 -25.97
N ALA A 164 -16.10 8.24 -24.82
CA ALA A 164 -16.01 9.28 -23.80
C ALA A 164 -15.44 10.59 -24.37
N LYS A 165 -14.42 10.51 -25.24
CA LYS A 165 -13.86 11.68 -25.92
C LYS A 165 -14.88 12.37 -26.81
N ARG A 166 -15.66 11.64 -27.60
CA ARG A 166 -16.70 12.20 -28.48
C ARG A 166 -17.85 12.82 -27.72
N GLU A 167 -18.19 12.25 -26.56
CA GLU A 167 -19.19 12.78 -25.63
C GLU A 167 -18.72 14.02 -24.86
N GLY A 168 -17.49 14.49 -25.08
CA GLY A 168 -16.93 15.67 -24.44
C GLY A 168 -16.60 15.50 -22.96
N VAL A 169 -16.26 14.27 -22.51
CA VAL A 169 -15.80 14.03 -21.15
C VAL A 169 -14.41 14.65 -20.96
N VAL A 170 -14.25 15.48 -19.93
CA VAL A 170 -13.03 16.18 -19.56
C VAL A 170 -12.42 15.57 -18.31
N ILE A 171 -11.11 15.40 -18.29
CA ILE A 171 -10.34 14.90 -17.13
C ILE A 171 -9.58 16.05 -16.49
N GLU A 172 -9.74 16.22 -15.19
CA GLU A 172 -9.01 17.25 -14.43
C GLU A 172 -8.70 16.78 -13.00
N SER A 173 -7.75 17.43 -12.34
CA SER A 173 -7.54 17.29 -10.89
C SER A 173 -8.60 18.07 -10.14
N SER A 174 -8.94 17.62 -8.95
CA SER A 174 -9.98 18.23 -8.11
C SER A 174 -9.60 18.19 -6.63
N THR A 175 -10.18 19.09 -5.85
CA THR A 175 -10.14 19.07 -4.38
C THR A 175 -11.54 18.90 -3.78
N ASN A 176 -12.55 18.61 -4.60
CA ASN A 176 -13.92 18.41 -4.14
C ASN A 176 -14.09 16.99 -3.57
N PHE A 177 -13.46 16.74 -2.41
CA PHE A 177 -13.55 15.46 -1.70
C PHE A 177 -14.99 15.14 -1.26
N PRO A 178 -15.84 16.10 -0.84
CA PRO A 178 -17.24 15.80 -0.53
C PRO A 178 -18.00 15.17 -1.70
N ALA A 179 -17.94 15.77 -2.90
CA ALA A 179 -18.60 15.22 -4.08
C ALA A 179 -18.03 13.84 -4.48
N PHE A 180 -16.71 13.65 -4.34
CA PHE A 180 -16.06 12.36 -4.57
C PHE A 180 -16.57 11.28 -3.61
N ILE A 181 -16.64 11.56 -2.30
CA ILE A 181 -17.11 10.60 -1.29
C ILE A 181 -18.59 10.27 -1.51
N THR A 182 -19.41 11.24 -1.92
CA THR A 182 -20.81 10.97 -2.28
C THR A 182 -20.88 9.96 -3.42
N LEU A 183 -20.19 10.19 -4.53
CA LEU A 183 -20.14 9.26 -5.67
C LEU A 183 -19.60 7.89 -5.26
N LEU A 184 -18.53 7.84 -4.45
CA LEU A 184 -17.92 6.59 -4.00
C LEU A 184 -18.89 5.78 -3.12
N ASN A 185 -19.57 6.43 -2.18
CA ASN A 185 -20.54 5.77 -1.30
C ASN A 185 -21.77 5.26 -2.05
N GLU A 186 -22.28 6.00 -3.04
CA GLU A 186 -23.36 5.51 -3.93
C GLU A 186 -22.95 4.20 -4.63
N VAL A 187 -21.73 4.13 -5.15
CA VAL A 187 -21.20 2.91 -5.83
C VAL A 187 -21.00 1.77 -4.83
N LEU A 188 -20.41 2.03 -3.66
CA LEU A 188 -20.15 1.02 -2.64
C LEU A 188 -21.46 0.50 -2.02
N GLN A 189 -22.42 1.37 -1.75
CA GLN A 189 -23.72 0.97 -1.22
C GLN A 189 -24.47 0.07 -2.20
N THR A 190 -24.49 0.45 -3.48
CA THR A 190 -25.20 -0.31 -4.53
C THR A 190 -24.57 -1.69 -4.78
N LYS A 191 -23.23 -1.81 -4.72
CA LYS A 191 -22.53 -3.04 -5.10
C LYS A 191 -22.17 -3.95 -3.94
N HIS A 192 -21.87 -3.38 -2.77
CA HIS A 192 -21.24 -4.09 -1.65
C HIS A 192 -21.93 -3.85 -0.31
N ASN A 193 -23.01 -3.05 -0.27
CA ASN A 193 -23.71 -2.66 0.95
C ASN A 193 -22.73 -2.14 2.04
N THR A 194 -21.76 -1.31 1.64
CA THR A 194 -20.72 -0.75 2.50
C THR A 194 -20.46 0.72 2.17
N GLN A 195 -19.62 1.37 2.94
CA GLN A 195 -19.19 2.75 2.76
C GLN A 195 -17.68 2.87 2.67
N ALA A 196 -17.20 4.03 2.20
CA ALA A 196 -15.77 4.33 2.17
C ALA A 196 -15.17 4.32 3.58
N VAL A 197 -13.95 3.80 3.71
CA VAL A 197 -13.21 3.78 4.99
C VAL A 197 -12.86 5.19 5.45
N HIS A 198 -12.58 6.11 4.50
CA HIS A 198 -12.24 7.50 4.79
C HIS A 198 -13.45 8.41 4.59
N SER A 199 -13.64 9.37 5.50
CA SER A 199 -14.52 10.49 5.31
C SER A 199 -13.91 11.57 4.39
N ALA A 200 -14.72 12.48 3.86
CA ALA A 200 -14.21 13.62 3.07
C ALA A 200 -13.22 14.48 3.87
N LYS A 201 -13.51 14.72 5.16
CA LYS A 201 -12.62 15.49 6.05
C LYS A 201 -11.26 14.82 6.27
N GLU A 202 -11.24 13.49 6.42
CA GLU A 202 -9.97 12.73 6.53
C GLU A 202 -9.17 12.84 5.23
N LEU A 203 -9.81 12.73 4.06
CA LEU A 203 -9.13 12.89 2.78
C LEU A 203 -8.60 14.31 2.55
N GLU A 204 -9.35 15.34 2.95
CA GLU A 204 -8.88 16.73 2.93
C GLU A 204 -7.65 16.92 3.84
N LEU A 205 -7.70 16.40 5.06
CA LEU A 205 -6.57 16.44 6.00
C LEU A 205 -5.34 15.77 5.41
N LEU A 206 -5.48 14.54 4.89
CA LEU A 206 -4.39 13.76 4.32
C LEU A 206 -3.84 14.43 3.05
N HIS A 207 -4.70 14.92 2.17
CA HIS A 207 -4.28 15.68 0.99
C HIS A 207 -3.48 16.94 1.39
N ASN A 208 -3.95 17.71 2.39
CA ASN A 208 -3.25 18.90 2.84
C ASN A 208 -1.88 18.61 3.44
N ARG A 209 -1.70 17.46 4.10
CA ARG A 209 -0.40 17.00 4.63
C ARG A 209 0.52 16.45 3.54
N PHE A 210 -0.05 15.82 2.50
CA PHE A 210 0.68 15.07 1.47
C PHE A 210 0.21 15.46 0.05
N LYS A 211 0.26 16.76 -0.27
CA LYS A 211 -0.29 17.32 -1.53
C LYS A 211 0.30 16.68 -2.79
N GLU A 212 1.57 16.30 -2.74
CA GLU A 212 2.25 15.67 -3.88
C GLU A 212 1.96 14.16 -3.99
N ASN A 213 1.51 13.55 -2.88
CA ASN A 213 1.29 12.11 -2.80
C ASN A 213 -0.19 11.71 -2.93
N ILE A 214 -1.12 12.57 -2.57
CA ILE A 214 -2.55 12.26 -2.56
C ILE A 214 -3.27 13.24 -3.47
N THR A 215 -3.77 12.76 -4.60
CA THR A 215 -4.42 13.61 -5.61
C THR A 215 -5.73 12.98 -6.09
N LEU A 216 -6.79 13.76 -6.10
CA LEU A 216 -8.07 13.38 -6.67
C LEU A 216 -8.11 13.79 -8.15
N TYR A 217 -8.51 12.87 -9.04
CA TYR A 217 -8.85 13.14 -10.43
C TYR A 217 -10.30 12.79 -10.70
N ILE A 218 -10.97 13.64 -11.50
CA ILE A 218 -12.35 13.45 -11.90
C ILE A 218 -12.47 13.44 -13.43
N ALA A 219 -13.45 12.68 -13.89
CA ALA A 219 -13.98 12.75 -15.25
C ALA A 219 -15.35 13.41 -15.19
N LYS A 220 -15.53 14.55 -15.86
CA LYS A 220 -16.78 15.31 -15.84
C LYS A 220 -17.32 15.60 -17.24
N GLN A 221 -18.62 15.79 -17.33
CA GLN A 221 -19.34 16.25 -18.50
C GLN A 221 -20.41 17.26 -18.04
N ASN A 222 -20.47 18.44 -18.63
CA ASN A 222 -21.44 19.48 -18.28
C ASN A 222 -21.50 19.76 -16.75
N ASN A 223 -20.35 19.88 -16.09
CA ASN A 223 -20.17 20.06 -14.63
C ASN A 223 -20.62 18.88 -13.75
N GLU A 224 -21.11 17.79 -14.31
CA GLU A 224 -21.45 16.56 -13.59
C GLU A 224 -20.21 15.62 -13.50
N ILE A 225 -19.89 15.14 -12.29
CA ILE A 225 -18.81 14.15 -12.10
C ILE A 225 -19.35 12.76 -12.48
N LEU A 226 -18.78 12.17 -13.51
CA LEU A 226 -19.15 10.86 -14.04
C LEU A 226 -18.29 9.73 -13.50
N ALA A 227 -17.01 10.00 -13.26
CA ALA A 227 -16.08 9.06 -12.64
C ALA A 227 -15.03 9.83 -11.85
N ALA A 228 -14.41 9.17 -10.87
CA ALA A 228 -13.36 9.75 -10.07
C ALA A 228 -12.36 8.67 -9.59
N THR A 229 -11.13 9.07 -9.34
CA THR A 229 -10.11 8.25 -8.69
C THR A 229 -9.28 9.08 -7.73
N LEU A 230 -9.07 8.55 -6.53
CA LEU A 230 -8.07 9.05 -5.62
C LEU A 230 -6.77 8.30 -5.87
N LEU A 231 -5.72 9.02 -6.19
CA LEU A 231 -4.39 8.46 -6.41
C LEU A 231 -3.52 8.64 -5.18
N PHE A 232 -2.76 7.58 -4.85
CA PHE A 232 -1.60 7.63 -3.99
C PHE A 232 -0.35 7.56 -4.86
N ILE A 233 0.47 8.61 -4.82
CA ILE A 233 1.64 8.79 -5.68
C ILE A 233 2.90 8.49 -4.87
N TYR A 234 3.61 7.45 -5.28
CA TYR A 234 4.86 7.00 -4.68
C TYR A 234 6.06 7.30 -5.60
N PRO A 235 7.30 7.15 -5.13
CA PRO A 235 8.48 7.37 -5.98
C PRO A 235 8.43 6.59 -7.30
N ASN A 236 8.14 5.29 -7.26
CA ASN A 236 8.17 4.39 -8.42
C ASN A 236 6.81 4.16 -9.08
N LEU A 237 5.71 4.39 -8.37
CA LEU A 237 4.39 4.02 -8.87
C LEU A 237 3.30 5.01 -8.48
N VAL A 238 2.20 4.88 -9.21
CA VAL A 238 0.92 5.50 -8.86
C VAL A 238 -0.07 4.39 -8.53
N HIS A 239 -0.73 4.51 -7.38
CA HIS A 239 -1.75 3.56 -6.92
C HIS A 239 -3.14 4.22 -6.94
N THR A 240 -4.12 3.50 -7.49
CA THR A 240 -5.52 3.93 -7.43
C THR A 240 -6.14 3.49 -6.10
N GLN A 241 -6.10 4.36 -5.09
CA GLN A 241 -6.64 4.07 -3.76
C GLN A 241 -8.15 3.85 -3.78
N TYR A 242 -8.87 4.63 -4.59
CA TYR A 242 -10.29 4.49 -4.83
C TYR A 242 -10.62 4.75 -6.29
N LEU A 243 -11.59 4.01 -6.81
CA LEU A 243 -12.19 4.17 -8.13
C LEU A 243 -13.71 4.22 -7.98
N ALA A 244 -14.34 5.24 -8.53
CA ALA A 244 -15.79 5.36 -8.57
C ALA A 244 -16.26 5.78 -9.96
N THR A 245 -17.41 5.25 -10.41
CA THR A 245 -18.06 5.68 -11.64
C THR A 245 -19.56 5.54 -11.53
N SER A 246 -20.29 6.60 -11.88
CA SER A 246 -21.75 6.61 -11.93
C SER A 246 -22.27 5.69 -13.02
N GLU A 247 -23.57 5.40 -13.03
CA GLU A 247 -24.20 4.65 -14.11
C GLU A 247 -24.04 5.35 -15.47
N LYS A 248 -24.28 6.66 -15.51
CA LYS A 248 -24.05 7.49 -16.70
C LYS A 248 -22.58 7.47 -17.12
N GLY A 249 -21.65 7.54 -16.16
CA GLY A 249 -20.22 7.45 -16.41
C GLY A 249 -19.82 6.11 -17.05
N ARG A 250 -20.42 5.00 -16.60
CA ARG A 250 -20.23 3.68 -17.24
C ARG A 250 -20.75 3.66 -18.67
N ALA A 251 -21.94 4.22 -18.89
CA ALA A 251 -22.56 4.26 -20.20
C ALA A 251 -21.72 5.00 -21.25
N VAL A 252 -21.01 6.07 -20.87
CA VAL A 252 -20.19 6.87 -21.79
C VAL A 252 -18.69 6.49 -21.78
N GLY A 253 -18.24 5.59 -20.90
CA GLY A 253 -16.82 5.19 -20.79
C GLY A 253 -15.95 6.19 -20.06
N ALA A 254 -16.52 6.97 -19.12
CA ALA A 254 -15.81 8.03 -18.41
C ALA A 254 -14.61 7.52 -17.58
N LEU A 255 -14.77 6.38 -16.87
CA LEU A 255 -13.68 5.74 -16.13
C LEU A 255 -12.57 5.23 -17.04
N ASP A 256 -12.93 4.68 -18.20
CA ASP A 256 -11.96 4.19 -19.18
C ASP A 256 -11.08 5.32 -19.70
N LEU A 257 -11.67 6.48 -20.00
CA LEU A 257 -10.92 7.67 -20.41
C LEU A 257 -10.06 8.21 -19.26
N LEU A 258 -10.60 8.29 -18.03
CA LEU A 258 -9.88 8.76 -16.86
C LEU A 258 -8.61 7.94 -16.62
N ILE A 259 -8.74 6.62 -16.52
CA ILE A 259 -7.61 5.73 -16.26
C ILE A 259 -6.59 5.77 -17.42
N LYS A 260 -7.05 5.76 -18.68
CA LYS A 260 -6.13 5.86 -19.83
C LYS A 260 -5.33 7.17 -19.80
N THR A 261 -5.99 8.29 -19.48
CA THR A 261 -5.33 9.59 -19.38
C THR A 261 -4.27 9.59 -18.29
N LEU A 262 -4.55 8.95 -17.14
CA LEU A 262 -3.61 8.86 -16.03
C LEU A 262 -2.44 7.90 -16.33
N ILE A 263 -2.69 6.76 -16.99
CA ILE A 263 -1.62 5.87 -17.46
C ILE A 263 -0.67 6.65 -18.37
N ASP A 264 -1.20 7.41 -19.34
CA ASP A 264 -0.37 8.21 -20.25
C ASP A 264 0.40 9.31 -19.53
N LYS A 265 -0.25 9.98 -18.59
CA LYS A 265 0.38 11.04 -17.79
C LYS A 265 1.59 10.56 -17.01
N TYR A 266 1.52 9.35 -16.45
CA TYR A 266 2.59 8.83 -15.58
C TYR A 266 3.57 7.89 -16.28
N ALA A 267 3.35 7.57 -17.56
CA ALA A 267 4.15 6.62 -18.33
C ALA A 267 5.65 6.96 -18.39
N THR A 268 6.00 8.25 -18.37
CA THR A 268 7.40 8.70 -18.45
C THR A 268 8.07 8.99 -17.10
N THR A 269 7.29 9.00 -16.02
CA THR A 269 7.77 9.43 -14.68
C THR A 269 7.68 8.33 -13.63
N LYS A 270 6.93 7.26 -13.91
CA LYS A 270 6.72 6.15 -12.99
C LYS A 270 7.01 4.81 -13.68
N GLN A 271 7.38 3.80 -12.88
CA GLN A 271 7.59 2.44 -13.38
C GLN A 271 6.30 1.64 -13.44
N TYR A 272 5.38 1.88 -12.47
CA TYR A 272 4.16 1.11 -12.36
C TYR A 272 2.93 1.99 -12.18
N PHE A 273 1.79 1.50 -12.69
CA PHE A 273 0.46 1.98 -12.39
C PHE A 273 -0.32 0.84 -11.73
N ASP A 274 -0.61 0.97 -10.44
CA ASP A 274 -1.16 -0.09 -9.60
C ASP A 274 -2.64 0.15 -9.29
N PHE A 275 -3.44 -0.90 -9.40
CA PHE A 275 -4.87 -0.87 -9.12
C PHE A 275 -5.26 -1.45 -7.76
N GLY A 276 -4.31 -2.00 -7.02
CA GLY A 276 -4.58 -2.69 -5.76
C GLY A 276 -5.23 -4.06 -5.93
N ILE A 277 -5.61 -4.65 -4.78
CA ILE A 277 -6.08 -6.03 -4.69
C ILE A 277 -7.45 -6.24 -5.34
N SER A 278 -7.68 -7.47 -5.80
CA SER A 278 -8.96 -7.98 -6.33
C SER A 278 -9.43 -9.22 -5.58
N THR A 279 -8.92 -9.43 -4.37
CA THR A 279 -9.28 -10.53 -3.49
C THR A 279 -10.14 -10.06 -2.34
N GLU A 280 -11.02 -10.93 -1.89
CA GLU A 280 -11.92 -10.80 -0.75
C GLU A 280 -11.69 -11.96 0.23
N ASN A 281 -12.35 -11.96 1.40
CA ASN A 281 -12.26 -13.02 2.40
C ASN A 281 -10.81 -13.42 2.75
N ASN A 282 -9.97 -12.43 3.06
CA ASN A 282 -8.55 -12.65 3.40
C ASN A 282 -7.76 -13.38 2.30
N GLY A 283 -8.00 -13.04 1.04
CA GLY A 283 -7.29 -13.63 -0.10
C GLY A 283 -7.89 -14.93 -0.65
N LEU A 284 -8.92 -15.48 -0.01
CA LEU A 284 -9.52 -16.77 -0.38
C LEU A 284 -10.53 -16.70 -1.52
N PHE A 285 -10.98 -15.50 -1.89
CA PHE A 285 -11.94 -15.30 -2.97
C PHE A 285 -11.40 -14.27 -3.97
N LEU A 286 -11.32 -14.65 -5.25
CA LEU A 286 -10.95 -13.74 -6.33
C LEU A 286 -12.22 -13.11 -6.93
N ASN A 287 -12.32 -11.79 -6.88
CA ASN A 287 -13.38 -11.06 -7.56
C ASN A 287 -13.06 -10.95 -9.06
N GLU A 288 -13.61 -11.89 -9.85
CA GLU A 288 -13.36 -12.03 -11.30
C GLU A 288 -13.72 -10.76 -12.07
N GLY A 289 -14.82 -10.10 -11.73
CA GLY A 289 -15.24 -8.85 -12.39
C GLY A 289 -14.25 -7.72 -12.16
N LEU A 290 -13.73 -7.61 -10.93
CA LEU A 290 -12.78 -6.57 -10.55
C LEU A 290 -11.41 -6.81 -11.20
N ILE A 291 -10.90 -8.05 -11.18
CA ILE A 291 -9.61 -8.34 -11.82
C ILE A 291 -9.69 -8.18 -13.33
N ALA A 292 -10.76 -8.65 -13.99
CA ALA A 292 -10.97 -8.48 -15.42
C ALA A 292 -11.04 -7.00 -15.84
N GLN A 293 -11.64 -6.14 -15.01
CA GLN A 293 -11.64 -4.70 -15.22
C GLN A 293 -10.21 -4.13 -15.25
N LYS A 294 -9.35 -4.51 -14.31
CA LYS A 294 -7.96 -4.06 -14.19
C LYS A 294 -7.08 -4.63 -15.32
N GLU A 295 -7.20 -5.91 -15.60
CA GLU A 295 -6.50 -6.57 -16.71
C GLU A 295 -6.89 -6.00 -18.08
N GLY A 296 -8.13 -5.53 -18.22
CA GLY A 296 -8.60 -4.83 -19.42
C GLY A 296 -7.87 -3.51 -19.69
N PHE A 297 -7.16 -2.92 -18.72
CA PHE A 297 -6.24 -1.80 -18.93
C PHE A 297 -4.81 -2.24 -19.25
N GLY A 298 -4.53 -3.53 -19.28
CA GLY A 298 -3.19 -4.09 -19.49
C GLY A 298 -2.45 -4.45 -18.20
N ALA A 299 -3.13 -4.40 -17.05
CA ALA A 299 -2.53 -4.81 -15.78
C ALA A 299 -2.30 -6.33 -15.73
N ARG A 300 -1.35 -6.75 -14.91
CA ARG A 300 -1.09 -8.15 -14.57
C ARG A 300 -0.88 -8.30 -13.08
N THR A 301 -1.04 -9.52 -12.61
CA THR A 301 -1.00 -9.85 -11.19
C THR A 301 0.36 -9.59 -10.59
N ILE A 302 0.34 -8.95 -9.43
CA ILE A 302 1.37 -9.01 -8.40
C ILE A 302 0.69 -9.44 -7.09
N VAL A 303 1.46 -10.01 -6.17
CA VAL A 303 0.90 -10.50 -4.92
C VAL A 303 1.28 -9.60 -3.74
N HIS A 304 0.34 -9.45 -2.80
CA HIS A 304 0.60 -8.91 -1.47
C HIS A 304 0.61 -10.08 -0.50
N SER A 305 1.78 -10.39 0.06
CA SER A 305 1.98 -11.57 0.90
C SER A 305 1.99 -11.21 2.38
N PHE A 306 1.32 -12.03 3.17
CA PHE A 306 1.30 -11.95 4.63
C PHE A 306 1.92 -13.22 5.19
N TYR A 307 2.74 -13.04 6.21
CA TYR A 307 3.43 -14.12 6.89
C TYR A 307 3.08 -14.14 8.36
N GLU A 308 2.95 -15.32 8.92
CA GLU A 308 2.84 -15.53 10.36
C GLU A 308 4.19 -16.02 10.89
N LEU A 309 4.80 -15.23 11.77
CA LEU A 309 6.03 -15.58 12.49
C LEU A 309 5.68 -15.89 13.95
N ASN A 310 5.86 -17.14 14.34
CA ASN A 310 5.61 -17.61 15.71
C ASN A 310 6.90 -17.60 16.52
N ILE A 311 6.83 -17.22 17.80
CA ILE A 311 7.99 -17.24 18.72
C ILE A 311 8.58 -18.65 18.85
N ASN A 312 7.72 -19.67 18.87
CA ASN A 312 8.10 -21.07 19.05
C ASN A 312 8.24 -21.84 17.73
N GLY A 313 8.12 -21.18 16.58
CA GLY A 313 8.00 -21.80 15.26
C GLY A 313 9.27 -21.91 14.44
N GLY A 314 10.40 -21.50 14.96
CA GLY A 314 11.70 -21.66 14.28
C GLY A 314 12.38 -22.91 14.74
N GLY A 315 12.51 -23.92 13.87
CA GLY A 315 13.40 -25.06 14.11
C GLY A 315 14.83 -24.57 14.31
N GLY A 316 15.44 -25.05 15.39
CA GLY A 316 16.86 -24.89 15.65
C GLY A 316 17.19 -23.86 16.73
N GLU A 317 17.27 -24.34 17.96
CA GLU A 317 18.07 -23.74 19.04
C GLU A 317 19.56 -23.65 18.71
N GLU A 318 19.97 -23.95 17.49
CA GLU A 318 21.34 -23.72 17.02
C GLU A 318 21.40 -22.37 16.30
N THR A 319 22.14 -21.45 16.89
CA THR A 319 22.52 -20.13 16.36
C THR A 319 22.86 -20.25 14.87
N LEU A 320 21.96 -19.82 13.98
CA LEU A 320 22.13 -19.90 12.52
C LEU A 320 23.34 -19.10 11.99
N LEU A 321 23.96 -18.29 12.85
CA LEU A 321 25.12 -17.44 12.51
C LEU A 321 26.46 -17.96 13.07
N LYS A 322 26.52 -19.19 13.61
CA LYS A 322 27.80 -19.80 13.97
C LYS A 322 28.36 -20.62 12.81
N LYS A 323 29.07 -19.94 11.93
CA LYS A 323 30.24 -20.47 11.19
C LYS A 323 31.18 -19.34 10.85
#